data_7980c92f1d8cb668146b4acd0e340ab3
#
_entry.id   7980c92f1d8cb668146b4acd0e340ab3
#
_cell.length_a   1.000
_cell.length_b   1.000
_cell.length_c   1.000
_cell.angle_alpha   90.00
_cell.angle_beta   90.00
_cell.angle_gamma   90.00
#
_symmetry.space_group_name_H-M   'P 1'
#
loop_
_entity.id
_entity.type
_entity.pdbx_description
1 polymer ?
#
loop_
_entity_poly.entity_id
_entity_poly.type
_entity_poly.pdbx_seq_one_letter_code
_entity_poly.pdbx_strand_id
1 'polypeptide(L)'
;LYTSGSTGVPKGCMLEYGNITAFCHWFKRYYGIDSDSRVAAYASFGFDACMMDIYGAITNGAQLHIIPEEIRLDFIGLQRYFEENGITHSFMTTQVGRQFALEMDCKSLRYLSVGGEKLVPCEPPKDYKFINAYGPTEATIFTTVFEVDKYYPNVPIGKALDNVKLYITDKLGHMLPPGACGELMITGWQVSRGYLNKPEKTAEVYTKNLYDDTPGYEVMYHSGDVARFLPDGNIQIIGRKDSQVKIRG
;
A
#
# COMPACT_ATOMS: atom_id res chain seq x y z
N LEU A 1 1.83 13.51 7.26
CA LEU A 1 2.73 12.38 7.54
C LEU A 1 4.15 12.69 7.07
N TYR A 2 5.15 12.08 7.70
CA TYR A 2 6.55 12.27 7.31
C TYR A 2 7.08 11.01 6.63
N THR A 3 7.83 11.22 5.55
CA THR A 3 8.52 10.14 4.83
C THR A 3 10.04 10.36 4.87
N SER A 4 10.82 9.28 4.80
CA SER A 4 12.27 9.37 4.68
C SER A 4 12.63 10.04 3.34
N GLY A 5 13.32 11.17 3.38
CA GLY A 5 13.84 11.81 2.18
C GLY A 5 15.09 11.10 1.65
N SER A 6 15.29 11.08 0.33
CA SER A 6 16.51 10.58 -0.30
C SER A 6 17.79 11.32 0.17
N THR A 7 17.63 12.49 0.79
CA THR A 7 18.70 13.31 1.39
C THR A 7 18.89 13.08 2.89
N GLY A 8 18.21 12.07 3.49
CA GLY A 8 18.24 11.78 4.93
C GLY A 8 17.38 12.72 5.79
N VAL A 9 16.86 13.82 5.24
CA VAL A 9 15.97 14.74 5.97
C VAL A 9 14.52 14.34 5.69
N PRO A 10 13.69 14.06 6.74
CA PRO A 10 12.28 13.72 6.55
C PRO A 10 11.52 14.80 5.79
N LYS A 11 10.58 14.38 4.95
CA LYS A 11 9.66 15.25 4.21
C LYS A 11 8.25 15.10 4.74
N GLY A 12 7.59 16.21 5.06
CA GLY A 12 6.17 16.21 5.43
C GLY A 12 5.29 16.09 4.19
N CYS A 13 4.69 14.95 3.96
CA CYS A 13 3.71 14.73 2.89
C CYS A 13 2.35 15.28 3.33
N MET A 14 1.74 16.17 2.52
CA MET A 14 0.48 16.84 2.83
C MET A 14 -0.70 16.01 2.28
N LEU A 15 -1.18 15.07 3.09
CA LEU A 15 -2.41 14.34 2.79
C LEU A 15 -3.63 15.19 3.16
N GLU A 16 -4.64 15.14 2.33
CA GLU A 16 -5.91 15.83 2.53
C GLU A 16 -7.01 14.83 2.91
N TYR A 17 -8.09 15.31 3.53
CA TYR A 17 -9.23 14.45 3.88
C TYR A 17 -9.80 13.71 2.67
N GLY A 18 -9.83 14.36 1.49
CA GLY A 18 -10.27 13.74 0.25
C GLY A 18 -9.47 12.50 -0.13
N ASN A 19 -8.15 12.54 0.09
CA ASN A 19 -7.27 11.39 -0.20
C ASN A 19 -7.63 10.18 0.69
N ILE A 20 -7.76 10.41 2.01
CA ILE A 20 -8.14 9.36 2.97
C ILE A 20 -9.55 8.84 2.70
N THR A 21 -10.49 9.73 2.39
CA THR A 21 -11.87 9.33 2.09
C THR A 21 -11.93 8.43 0.86
N ALA A 22 -11.22 8.78 -0.23
CA ALA A 22 -11.14 7.95 -1.43
C ALA A 22 -10.58 6.56 -1.12
N PHE A 23 -9.52 6.49 -0.31
CA PHE A 23 -8.94 5.24 0.16
C PHE A 23 -9.93 4.42 1.01
N CYS A 24 -10.61 5.02 2.00
CA CYS A 24 -11.55 4.32 2.88
C CYS A 24 -12.75 3.73 2.12
N HIS A 25 -13.25 4.42 1.09
CA HIS A 25 -14.32 3.89 0.23
C HIS A 25 -13.87 2.64 -0.53
N TRP A 26 -12.68 2.65 -1.10
CA TRP A 26 -12.09 1.47 -1.73
C TRP A 26 -11.87 0.36 -0.70
N PHE A 27 -11.27 0.67 0.46
CA PHE A 27 -10.98 -0.28 1.53
C PHE A 27 -12.23 -1.03 1.98
N LYS A 28 -13.33 -0.30 2.22
CA LYS A 28 -14.63 -0.91 2.54
C LYS A 28 -15.08 -1.93 1.52
N ARG A 29 -15.03 -1.56 0.24
CA ARG A 29 -15.54 -2.43 -0.84
C ARG A 29 -14.65 -3.64 -1.08
N TYR A 30 -13.36 -3.43 -1.11
CA TYR A 30 -12.38 -4.48 -1.41
C TYR A 30 -12.34 -5.55 -0.30
N TYR A 31 -12.24 -5.12 0.94
CA TYR A 31 -12.14 -6.00 2.09
C TYR A 31 -13.50 -6.41 2.70
N GLY A 32 -14.59 -5.82 2.24
CA GLY A 32 -15.92 -6.09 2.80
C GLY A 32 -16.06 -5.65 4.26
N ILE A 33 -15.47 -4.49 4.60
CA ILE A 33 -15.50 -3.97 5.98
C ILE A 33 -16.91 -3.53 6.37
N ASP A 34 -17.37 -4.01 7.52
CA ASP A 34 -18.68 -3.76 8.10
C ASP A 34 -18.60 -3.67 9.64
N SER A 35 -19.77 -3.62 10.30
CA SER A 35 -19.86 -3.54 11.77
C SER A 35 -19.37 -4.81 12.49
N ASP A 36 -19.33 -5.95 11.81
CA ASP A 36 -18.86 -7.22 12.37
C ASP A 36 -17.36 -7.42 12.17
N SER A 37 -16.75 -6.55 11.36
CA SER A 37 -15.31 -6.59 11.10
C SER A 37 -14.50 -6.10 12.30
N ARG A 38 -13.37 -6.74 12.55
CA ARG A 38 -12.43 -6.39 13.62
C ARG A 38 -11.05 -6.21 13.02
N VAL A 39 -10.57 -4.97 13.03
CA VAL A 39 -9.33 -4.57 12.37
C VAL A 39 -8.24 -4.40 13.42
N ALA A 40 -7.10 -5.05 13.22
CA ALA A 40 -5.93 -4.88 14.06
C ALA A 40 -5.22 -3.56 13.72
N ALA A 41 -5.07 -2.66 14.68
CA ALA A 41 -4.14 -1.54 14.62
C ALA A 41 -2.72 -2.07 14.91
N TYR A 42 -2.12 -2.66 13.89
CA TYR A 42 -0.79 -3.25 13.97
C TYR A 42 0.29 -2.29 13.47
N ALA A 43 0.00 -1.46 12.49
CA ALA A 43 0.98 -0.52 11.95
C ALA A 43 1.46 0.49 13.00
N SER A 44 2.76 0.80 12.98
CA SER A 44 3.29 1.89 13.84
C SER A 44 2.69 3.22 13.44
N PHE A 45 2.33 4.06 14.42
CA PHE A 45 1.79 5.41 14.20
C PHE A 45 2.75 6.38 13.49
N GLY A 46 4.01 6.00 13.31
CA GLY A 46 4.98 6.75 12.51
C GLY A 46 4.83 6.54 11.01
N PHE A 47 4.06 5.54 10.57
CA PHE A 47 3.85 5.20 9.16
C PHE A 47 2.41 5.45 8.73
N ASP A 48 2.20 5.70 7.43
CA ASP A 48 0.89 5.98 6.84
C ASP A 48 -0.08 4.79 6.93
N ALA A 49 0.42 3.57 6.99
CA ALA A 49 -0.40 2.37 7.15
C ALA A 49 -1.28 2.39 8.40
N CYS A 50 -0.89 3.11 9.48
CA CYS A 50 -1.76 3.28 10.65
C CYS A 50 -3.07 4.02 10.31
N MET A 51 -3.05 4.89 9.31
CA MET A 51 -4.25 5.58 8.84
C MET A 51 -5.26 4.61 8.22
N MET A 52 -4.76 3.57 7.53
CA MET A 52 -5.62 2.48 7.04
C MET A 52 -6.28 1.74 8.20
N ASP A 53 -5.50 1.31 9.17
CA ASP A 53 -6.02 0.58 10.33
C ASP A 53 -7.10 1.39 11.04
N ILE A 54 -6.82 2.68 11.32
CA ILE A 54 -7.70 3.56 12.10
C ILE A 54 -8.91 4.00 11.26
N TYR A 55 -8.68 4.72 10.15
CA TYR A 55 -9.78 5.29 9.38
C TYR A 55 -10.54 4.23 8.61
N GLY A 56 -9.84 3.21 8.07
CA GLY A 56 -10.49 2.07 7.41
C GLY A 56 -11.46 1.32 8.32
N ALA A 57 -11.14 1.20 9.61
CA ALA A 57 -12.04 0.61 10.59
C ALA A 57 -13.17 1.58 10.99
N ILE A 58 -12.81 2.74 11.56
CA ILE A 58 -13.76 3.63 12.25
C ILE A 58 -14.80 4.20 11.27
N THR A 59 -14.39 4.65 10.08
CA THR A 59 -15.31 5.25 9.10
C THR A 59 -16.30 4.24 8.51
N ASN A 60 -16.04 2.96 8.67
CA ASN A 60 -16.89 1.87 8.18
C ASN A 60 -17.64 1.13 9.29
N GLY A 61 -17.58 1.60 10.53
CA GLY A 61 -18.29 1.05 11.67
C GLY A 61 -17.69 -0.24 12.25
N ALA A 62 -16.47 -0.62 11.83
CA ALA A 62 -15.75 -1.77 12.35
C ALA A 62 -15.13 -1.49 13.73
N GLN A 63 -14.80 -2.55 14.45
CA GLN A 63 -14.05 -2.45 15.70
C GLN A 63 -12.56 -2.32 15.41
N LEU A 64 -11.89 -1.37 16.08
CA LEU A 64 -10.45 -1.22 16.03
C LEU A 64 -9.82 -1.85 17.27
N HIS A 65 -8.90 -2.80 17.08
CA HIS A 65 -8.16 -3.46 18.14
C HIS A 65 -6.69 -3.00 18.12
N ILE A 66 -6.29 -2.25 19.16
CA ILE A 66 -4.89 -1.83 19.31
C ILE A 66 -4.08 -3.02 19.81
N ILE A 67 -3.10 -3.44 19.01
CA ILE A 67 -2.28 -4.61 19.35
C ILE A 67 -1.25 -4.22 20.41
N PRO A 68 -1.20 -4.95 21.55
CA PRO A 68 -0.18 -4.73 22.57
C PRO A 68 1.24 -4.88 22.02
N GLU A 69 2.15 -3.97 22.41
CA GLU A 69 3.51 -3.94 21.88
C GLU A 69 4.27 -5.25 22.18
N GLU A 70 4.01 -5.86 23.34
CA GLU A 70 4.68 -7.06 23.83
C GLU A 70 4.46 -8.28 22.94
N ILE A 71 3.32 -8.35 22.24
CA ILE A 71 2.98 -9.50 21.38
C ILE A 71 3.23 -9.25 19.89
N ARG A 72 3.63 -8.06 19.48
CA ARG A 72 3.73 -7.70 18.05
C ARG A 72 4.68 -8.61 17.27
N LEU A 73 5.75 -9.11 17.89
CA LEU A 73 6.72 -10.04 17.29
C LEU A 73 6.66 -11.44 17.91
N ASP A 74 5.78 -11.67 18.89
CA ASP A 74 5.45 -12.99 19.40
C ASP A 74 4.29 -13.56 18.57
N PHE A 75 4.60 -14.30 17.51
CA PHE A 75 3.58 -14.79 16.58
C PHE A 75 2.58 -15.75 17.22
N ILE A 76 3.00 -16.52 18.22
CA ILE A 76 2.09 -17.41 18.96
C ILE A 76 1.12 -16.59 19.81
N GLY A 77 1.63 -15.60 20.54
CA GLY A 77 0.83 -14.66 21.30
C GLY A 77 -0.09 -13.83 20.41
N LEU A 78 0.39 -13.37 19.25
CA LEU A 78 -0.34 -12.59 18.28
C LEU A 78 -1.49 -13.40 17.63
N GLN A 79 -1.24 -14.64 17.20
CA GLN A 79 -2.25 -15.55 16.67
C GLN A 79 -3.35 -15.82 17.71
N ARG A 80 -2.96 -16.13 18.95
CA ARG A 80 -3.91 -16.33 20.05
C ARG A 80 -4.77 -15.09 20.27
N TYR A 81 -4.16 -13.91 20.31
CA TYR A 81 -4.89 -12.65 20.44
C TYR A 81 -5.88 -12.45 19.30
N PHE A 82 -5.47 -12.74 18.05
CA PHE A 82 -6.34 -12.62 16.88
C PHE A 82 -7.54 -13.54 16.97
N GLU A 83 -7.33 -14.80 17.36
CA GLU A 83 -8.42 -15.78 17.47
C GLU A 83 -9.36 -15.47 18.64
N GLU A 84 -8.83 -15.16 19.82
CA GLU A 84 -9.63 -14.83 21.00
C GLU A 84 -10.48 -13.55 20.82
N ASN A 85 -9.95 -12.58 20.09
CA ASN A 85 -10.65 -11.32 19.81
C ASN A 85 -11.38 -11.33 18.46
N GLY A 86 -11.30 -12.42 17.69
CA GLY A 86 -11.94 -12.56 16.39
C GLY A 86 -11.47 -11.54 15.36
N ILE A 87 -10.17 -11.21 15.35
CA ILE A 87 -9.60 -10.26 14.39
C ILE A 87 -9.78 -10.79 12.97
N THR A 88 -10.35 -9.97 12.11
CA THR A 88 -10.69 -10.33 10.72
C THR A 88 -9.71 -9.75 9.70
N HIS A 89 -9.08 -8.62 10.01
CA HIS A 89 -8.21 -7.89 9.10
C HIS A 89 -6.99 -7.39 9.83
N SER A 90 -5.81 -7.58 9.22
CA SER A 90 -4.55 -7.02 9.72
C SER A 90 -3.66 -6.58 8.55
N PHE A 91 -2.86 -5.56 8.80
CA PHE A 91 -1.73 -5.19 7.96
C PHE A 91 -0.43 -5.36 8.74
N MET A 92 0.59 -5.89 8.08
CA MET A 92 1.94 -6.00 8.63
C MET A 92 2.97 -5.52 7.61
N THR A 93 4.15 -5.11 8.07
CA THR A 93 5.27 -4.91 7.15
C THR A 93 5.60 -6.21 6.42
N THR A 94 6.10 -6.10 5.20
CA THR A 94 6.25 -7.24 4.28
C THR A 94 6.97 -8.44 4.91
N GLN A 95 8.10 -8.21 5.59
CA GLN A 95 8.88 -9.31 6.17
C GLN A 95 8.15 -9.98 7.34
N VAL A 96 7.59 -9.18 8.24
CA VAL A 96 6.85 -9.68 9.41
C VAL A 96 5.61 -10.45 8.97
N GLY A 97 4.80 -9.87 8.09
CA GLY A 97 3.57 -10.51 7.64
C GLY A 97 3.81 -11.75 6.79
N ARG A 98 4.90 -11.76 5.98
CA ARG A 98 5.32 -12.96 5.25
C ARG A 98 5.72 -14.08 6.22
N GLN A 99 6.49 -13.78 7.25
CA GLN A 99 6.90 -14.78 8.24
C GLN A 99 5.70 -15.29 9.04
N PHE A 100 4.80 -14.38 9.48
CA PHE A 100 3.56 -14.77 10.13
C PHE A 100 2.72 -15.71 9.22
N ALA A 101 2.58 -15.40 7.94
CA ALA A 101 1.83 -16.20 6.99
C ALA A 101 2.43 -17.60 6.73
N LEU A 102 3.75 -17.75 6.89
CA LEU A 102 4.43 -19.04 6.73
C LEU A 102 4.37 -19.92 7.98
N GLU A 103 4.27 -19.32 9.16
CA GLU A 103 4.40 -20.02 10.44
C GLU A 103 3.05 -20.21 11.15
N MET A 104 2.06 -19.35 10.86
CA MET A 104 0.81 -19.29 11.63
C MET A 104 -0.41 -19.53 10.77
N ASP A 105 -1.21 -20.51 11.14
CA ASP A 105 -2.61 -20.62 10.73
C ASP A 105 -3.45 -19.72 11.65
N CYS A 106 -4.41 -18.96 11.09
CA CYS A 106 -5.25 -18.07 11.89
C CYS A 106 -6.67 -18.03 11.30
N LYS A 107 -7.57 -18.79 11.91
CA LYS A 107 -8.93 -19.00 11.41
C LYS A 107 -9.85 -17.78 11.51
N SER A 108 -9.56 -16.84 12.42
CA SER A 108 -10.33 -15.60 12.54
C SER A 108 -10.03 -14.61 11.43
N LEU A 109 -8.79 -14.62 10.90
CA LEU A 109 -8.41 -13.72 9.81
C LEU A 109 -9.20 -14.04 8.53
N ARG A 110 -9.66 -12.99 7.87
CA ARG A 110 -10.17 -13.02 6.49
C ARG A 110 -9.08 -12.51 5.53
N TYR A 111 -8.32 -11.49 5.97
CA TYR A 111 -7.27 -10.85 5.17
C TYR A 111 -6.05 -10.50 6.02
N LEU A 112 -4.88 -10.87 5.51
CA LEU A 112 -3.60 -10.32 5.95
C LEU A 112 -2.97 -9.57 4.78
N SER A 113 -2.83 -8.26 4.91
CA SER A 113 -2.15 -7.41 3.92
C SER A 113 -0.71 -7.14 4.34
N VAL A 114 0.18 -7.13 3.38
CA VAL A 114 1.60 -6.81 3.60
C VAL A 114 2.05 -5.75 2.61
N GLY A 115 2.96 -4.87 3.04
CA GLY A 115 3.48 -3.81 2.18
C GLY A 115 4.69 -3.10 2.79
N GLY A 116 5.20 -2.14 2.04
CA GLY A 116 6.36 -1.33 2.42
C GLY A 116 7.66 -1.79 1.74
N GLU A 117 7.79 -3.07 1.41
CA GLU A 117 8.96 -3.64 0.72
C GLU A 117 8.52 -4.65 -0.34
N LYS A 118 9.48 -5.09 -1.17
CA LYS A 118 9.22 -6.15 -2.15
C LYS A 118 8.91 -7.46 -1.43
N LEU A 119 7.77 -8.06 -1.74
CA LEU A 119 7.41 -9.38 -1.21
C LEU A 119 8.26 -10.46 -1.88
N VAL A 120 9.04 -11.17 -1.07
CA VAL A 120 9.78 -12.35 -1.49
C VAL A 120 8.80 -13.51 -1.72
N PRO A 121 8.95 -14.31 -2.79
CA PRO A 121 8.07 -15.44 -3.07
C PRO A 121 7.85 -16.35 -1.87
N CYS A 122 6.59 -16.73 -1.65
CA CYS A 122 6.20 -17.70 -0.64
C CYS A 122 4.89 -18.38 -1.06
N GLU A 123 4.61 -19.53 -0.47
CA GLU A 123 3.28 -20.13 -0.55
C GLU A 123 2.30 -19.29 0.28
N PRO A 124 1.08 -19.05 -0.21
CA PRO A 124 0.07 -18.34 0.56
C PRO A 124 -0.48 -19.20 1.71
N PRO A 125 -0.97 -18.58 2.79
CA PRO A 125 -1.70 -19.28 3.84
C PRO A 125 -3.01 -19.89 3.30
N LYS A 126 -3.54 -20.89 3.99
CA LYS A 126 -4.76 -21.59 3.57
C LYS A 126 -6.04 -20.99 4.16
N ASP A 127 -5.95 -20.40 5.33
CA ASP A 127 -7.11 -20.01 6.12
C ASP A 127 -7.60 -18.59 5.82
N TYR A 128 -6.76 -17.74 5.20
CA TYR A 128 -7.08 -16.34 4.92
C TYR A 128 -6.41 -15.85 3.62
N LYS A 129 -6.95 -14.78 3.07
CA LYS A 129 -6.37 -14.16 1.88
C LYS A 129 -5.12 -13.37 2.22
N PHE A 130 -4.05 -13.60 1.45
CA PHE A 130 -2.78 -12.93 1.61
C PHE A 130 -2.60 -11.89 0.51
N ILE A 131 -2.48 -10.61 0.90
CA ILE A 131 -2.52 -9.47 -0.02
C ILE A 131 -1.18 -8.76 -0.04
N ASN A 132 -0.53 -8.73 -1.20
CA ASN A 132 0.61 -7.86 -1.44
C ASN A 132 0.11 -6.48 -1.84
N ALA A 133 0.40 -5.47 -1.02
CA ALA A 133 -0.02 -4.09 -1.22
C ALA A 133 1.19 -3.19 -1.51
N TYR A 134 1.03 -2.27 -2.46
CA TYR A 134 2.05 -1.30 -2.80
C TYR A 134 1.45 0.10 -2.86
N GLY A 135 2.17 1.06 -2.32
CA GLY A 135 1.89 2.48 -2.44
C GLY A 135 2.95 3.32 -1.74
N PRO A 136 3.30 4.48 -2.30
CA PRO A 136 4.07 5.49 -1.59
C PRO A 136 3.13 6.35 -0.74
N THR A 137 3.63 6.93 0.34
CA THR A 137 2.86 7.86 1.19
C THR A 137 2.31 9.06 0.41
N GLU A 138 3.00 9.48 -0.64
CA GLU A 138 2.61 10.53 -1.58
C GLU A 138 1.32 10.22 -2.35
N ALA A 139 0.92 8.95 -2.38
CA ALA A 139 -0.33 8.49 -2.99
C ALA A 139 -1.24 7.73 -2.00
N THR A 140 -1.15 8.09 -0.74
CA THR A 140 -2.05 7.67 0.35
C THR A 140 -2.13 6.16 0.53
N ILE A 141 -1.15 5.60 1.24
CA ILE A 141 -1.07 4.24 1.75
C ILE A 141 -0.86 3.19 0.63
N PHE A 142 -1.92 2.81 -0.09
CA PHE A 142 -1.85 1.85 -1.21
C PHE A 142 -2.32 2.49 -2.52
N THR A 143 -1.73 2.06 -3.61
CA THR A 143 -2.15 2.36 -4.98
C THR A 143 -2.49 1.12 -5.77
N THR A 144 -1.95 -0.02 -5.35
CA THR A 144 -2.25 -1.34 -5.92
C THR A 144 -2.32 -2.41 -4.85
N VAL A 145 -3.06 -3.47 -5.14
CA VAL A 145 -3.09 -4.71 -4.36
C VAL A 145 -3.09 -5.93 -5.27
N PHE A 146 -2.48 -7.01 -4.78
CA PHE A 146 -2.44 -8.29 -5.43
C PHE A 146 -2.73 -9.41 -4.44
N GLU A 147 -3.76 -10.22 -4.69
CA GLU A 147 -4.04 -11.42 -3.91
C GLU A 147 -3.05 -12.52 -4.30
N VAL A 148 -2.25 -12.97 -3.35
CA VAL A 148 -1.29 -14.06 -3.52
C VAL A 148 -2.02 -15.37 -3.25
N ASP A 149 -2.60 -15.97 -4.28
CA ASP A 149 -3.42 -17.18 -4.22
C ASP A 149 -2.65 -18.48 -4.49
N LYS A 150 -1.39 -18.36 -4.91
CA LYS A 150 -0.44 -19.46 -5.17
C LYS A 150 0.99 -18.96 -5.10
N TYR A 151 1.95 -19.84 -5.34
CA TYR A 151 3.34 -19.45 -5.49
C TYR A 151 3.57 -18.63 -6.78
N TYR A 152 4.20 -17.48 -6.63
CA TYR A 152 4.65 -16.63 -7.74
C TYR A 152 6.15 -16.42 -7.65
N PRO A 153 6.97 -16.80 -8.64
CA PRO A 153 8.42 -16.58 -8.63
C PRO A 153 8.80 -15.09 -8.63
N ASN A 154 7.90 -14.24 -9.11
CA ASN A 154 7.97 -12.78 -9.00
C ASN A 154 6.58 -12.28 -8.66
N VAL A 155 6.36 -11.91 -7.40
CA VAL A 155 5.06 -11.46 -6.93
C VAL A 155 4.75 -10.09 -7.53
N PRO A 156 3.63 -9.93 -8.29
CA PRO A 156 3.19 -8.63 -8.78
C PRO A 156 2.77 -7.72 -7.62
N ILE A 157 2.72 -6.41 -7.89
CA ILE A 157 2.06 -5.46 -6.99
C ILE A 157 0.56 -5.31 -7.28
N GLY A 158 0.07 -5.95 -8.35
CA GLY A 158 -1.34 -6.02 -8.69
C GLY A 158 -1.83 -4.91 -9.61
N LYS A 159 -3.10 -4.55 -9.46
CA LYS A 159 -3.81 -3.55 -10.26
C LYS A 159 -4.13 -2.32 -9.43
N ALA A 160 -4.39 -1.20 -10.12
CA ALA A 160 -4.78 0.05 -9.49
C ALA A 160 -6.04 -0.11 -8.63
N LEU A 161 -6.06 0.61 -7.50
CA LEU A 161 -7.26 0.78 -6.70
C LEU A 161 -8.30 1.62 -7.43
N ASP A 162 -9.53 1.66 -6.89
CA ASP A 162 -10.51 2.62 -7.40
C ASP A 162 -10.02 4.05 -7.23
N ASN A 163 -10.39 4.90 -8.18
CA ASN A 163 -10.01 6.30 -8.21
C ASN A 163 -8.49 6.55 -8.31
N VAL A 164 -7.72 5.53 -8.70
CA VAL A 164 -6.29 5.61 -9.04
C VAL A 164 -6.10 5.17 -10.48
N LYS A 165 -5.31 5.89 -11.24
CA LYS A 165 -4.82 5.46 -12.56
C LYS A 165 -3.29 5.40 -12.52
N LEU A 166 -2.75 4.43 -13.21
CA LEU A 166 -1.32 4.16 -13.26
C LEU A 166 -0.85 4.18 -14.71
N TYR A 167 0.28 4.83 -14.94
CA TYR A 167 0.92 4.84 -16.25
C TYR A 167 2.36 4.37 -16.09
N ILE A 168 2.90 3.76 -17.14
CA ILE A 168 4.32 3.44 -17.23
C ILE A 168 4.89 4.26 -18.39
N THR A 169 5.88 5.09 -18.09
CA THR A 169 6.40 6.07 -19.05
C THR A 169 7.89 5.95 -19.27
N ASP A 170 8.34 6.39 -20.44
CA ASP A 170 9.76 6.61 -20.73
C ASP A 170 10.29 7.90 -20.07
N LYS A 171 11.57 8.21 -20.31
CA LYS A 171 12.22 9.42 -19.77
C LYS A 171 11.69 10.72 -20.39
N LEU A 172 11.00 10.65 -21.50
CA LEU A 172 10.39 11.80 -22.21
C LEU A 172 8.91 11.97 -21.81
N GLY A 173 8.38 11.10 -20.98
CA GLY A 173 6.99 11.13 -20.53
C GLY A 173 6.03 10.45 -21.51
N HIS A 174 6.46 9.67 -22.49
CA HIS A 174 5.54 8.91 -23.35
C HIS A 174 5.10 7.61 -22.67
N MET A 175 3.82 7.27 -22.78
CA MET A 175 3.31 5.98 -22.30
C MET A 175 3.95 4.83 -23.05
N LEU A 176 4.35 3.80 -22.30
CA LEU A 176 4.94 2.59 -22.84
C LEU A 176 3.91 1.46 -23.02
N PRO A 177 4.06 0.63 -24.04
CA PRO A 177 3.19 -0.52 -24.25
C PRO A 177 3.38 -1.56 -23.13
N PRO A 178 2.38 -2.46 -22.90
CA PRO A 178 2.52 -3.58 -21.97
C PRO A 178 3.79 -4.39 -22.21
N GLY A 179 4.48 -4.77 -21.13
CA GLY A 179 5.75 -5.48 -21.14
C GLY A 179 6.98 -4.59 -21.17
N ALA A 180 6.90 -3.35 -21.67
CA ALA A 180 8.02 -2.41 -21.63
C ALA A 180 8.23 -1.87 -20.22
N CYS A 181 9.50 -1.68 -19.84
CA CYS A 181 9.89 -1.15 -18.53
C CYS A 181 10.05 0.36 -18.57
N GLY A 182 9.43 1.05 -17.63
CA GLY A 182 9.52 2.50 -17.47
C GLY A 182 9.21 2.93 -16.05
N GLU A 183 9.12 4.24 -15.82
CA GLU A 183 8.74 4.78 -14.52
C GLU A 183 7.24 4.59 -14.27
N LEU A 184 6.92 4.13 -13.06
CA LEU A 184 5.54 4.05 -12.60
C LEU A 184 5.07 5.43 -12.16
N MET A 185 4.03 5.93 -12.84
CA MET A 185 3.38 7.19 -12.59
C MET A 185 2.01 6.94 -11.94
N ILE A 186 1.67 7.73 -10.94
CA ILE A 186 0.45 7.55 -10.14
C ILE A 186 -0.38 8.84 -10.22
N THR A 187 -1.67 8.71 -10.50
CA THR A 187 -2.62 9.82 -10.50
C THR A 187 -3.94 9.39 -9.89
N GLY A 188 -4.73 10.34 -9.43
CA GLY A 188 -6.05 10.12 -8.86
C GLY A 188 -6.26 10.78 -7.51
N TRP A 189 -7.44 10.56 -6.97
CA TRP A 189 -7.91 11.18 -5.72
C TRP A 189 -7.04 10.91 -4.49
N GLN A 190 -6.18 9.90 -4.55
CA GLN A 190 -5.26 9.54 -3.47
C GLN A 190 -3.92 10.27 -3.53
N VAL A 191 -3.62 10.98 -4.63
CA VAL A 191 -2.37 11.74 -4.77
C VAL A 191 -2.39 12.95 -3.85
N SER A 192 -1.37 13.08 -3.01
CA SER A 192 -1.26 14.16 -2.02
C SER A 192 -0.97 15.51 -2.67
N ARG A 193 -1.13 16.59 -1.91
CA ARG A 193 -0.89 17.96 -2.38
C ARG A 193 0.61 18.30 -2.57
N GLY A 194 1.52 17.44 -2.13
CA GLY A 194 2.96 17.66 -2.18
C GLY A 194 3.62 17.71 -0.81
N TYR A 195 4.81 18.30 -0.73
CA TYR A 195 5.62 18.36 0.49
C TYR A 195 5.52 19.71 1.19
N LEU A 196 5.27 19.67 2.50
CA LEU A 196 5.15 20.84 3.35
C LEU A 196 6.43 21.68 3.31
N ASN A 197 6.27 22.98 2.97
CA ASN A 197 7.36 23.95 2.89
C ASN A 197 8.53 23.55 1.96
N LYS A 198 8.26 22.70 0.94
CA LYS A 198 9.26 22.27 -0.04
C LYS A 198 8.70 22.35 -1.47
N PRO A 199 8.38 23.57 -1.97
CA PRO A 199 7.74 23.73 -3.29
C PRO A 199 8.59 23.22 -4.45
N GLU A 200 9.90 23.41 -4.41
CA GLU A 200 10.84 22.93 -5.43
C GLU A 200 10.83 21.39 -5.50
N LYS A 201 10.97 20.72 -4.35
CA LYS A 201 10.86 19.26 -4.24
C LYS A 201 9.50 18.75 -4.70
N THR A 202 8.44 19.48 -4.42
CA THR A 202 7.10 19.13 -4.90
C THR A 202 7.06 19.20 -6.41
N ALA A 203 7.53 20.29 -7.03
CA ALA A 203 7.56 20.44 -8.48
C ALA A 203 8.42 19.41 -9.22
N GLU A 204 9.43 18.83 -8.56
CA GLU A 204 10.27 17.77 -9.13
C GLU A 204 9.51 16.47 -9.37
N VAL A 205 8.52 16.12 -8.50
CA VAL A 205 7.88 14.81 -8.51
C VAL A 205 6.36 14.85 -8.66
N TYR A 206 5.73 16.02 -8.56
CA TYR A 206 4.32 16.22 -8.86
C TYR A 206 4.21 17.11 -10.09
N THR A 207 3.74 16.56 -11.18
CA THR A 207 3.63 17.25 -12.46
C THR A 207 2.17 17.25 -12.95
N LYS A 208 1.88 18.07 -13.94
CA LYS A 208 0.60 18.00 -14.64
C LYS A 208 0.45 16.64 -15.31
N ASN A 209 -0.71 16.02 -15.16
CA ASN A 209 -1.06 14.83 -15.94
C ASN A 209 -1.35 15.24 -17.40
N LEU A 210 -0.57 14.73 -18.32
CA LEU A 210 -0.71 15.01 -19.75
C LEU A 210 -1.72 14.08 -20.46
N TYR A 211 -2.18 13.04 -19.78
CA TYR A 211 -3.04 11.98 -20.34
C TYR A 211 -4.50 12.09 -19.91
N ASP A 212 -4.76 12.80 -18.81
CA ASP A 212 -6.10 12.90 -18.23
C ASP A 212 -6.21 14.18 -17.39
N ASP A 213 -7.10 15.07 -17.78
CA ASP A 213 -7.41 16.32 -17.09
C ASP A 213 -8.75 16.28 -16.34
N THR A 214 -9.35 15.10 -16.23
CA THR A 214 -10.58 14.89 -15.44
C THR A 214 -10.35 15.29 -13.98
N PRO A 215 -11.32 15.98 -13.33
CA PRO A 215 -11.21 16.36 -11.93
C PRO A 215 -10.75 15.23 -11.02
N GLY A 216 -9.68 15.48 -10.25
CA GLY A 216 -9.02 14.51 -9.37
C GLY A 216 -7.91 13.68 -10.03
N TYR A 217 -7.66 13.87 -11.34
CA TYR A 217 -6.58 13.19 -12.08
C TYR A 217 -5.58 14.15 -12.73
N GLU A 218 -5.69 15.44 -12.46
CA GLU A 218 -4.87 16.50 -13.10
C GLU A 218 -3.40 16.46 -12.69
N VAL A 219 -3.11 15.85 -11.52
CA VAL A 219 -1.75 15.76 -10.96
C VAL A 219 -1.24 14.33 -11.09
N MET A 220 0.01 14.20 -11.52
CA MET A 220 0.71 12.93 -11.65
C MET A 220 1.93 12.91 -10.72
N TYR A 221 2.02 11.89 -9.88
CA TYR A 221 3.15 11.66 -9.00
C TYR A 221 4.16 10.70 -9.65
N HIS A 222 5.41 11.12 -9.71
CA HIS A 222 6.56 10.35 -10.16
C HIS A 222 7.07 9.47 -9.01
N SER A 223 6.77 8.17 -9.05
CA SER A 223 7.12 7.28 -7.94
C SER A 223 8.62 7.00 -7.81
N GLY A 224 9.37 7.16 -8.90
CA GLY A 224 10.77 6.75 -9.00
C GLY A 224 10.95 5.23 -9.10
N ASP A 225 9.87 4.45 -9.06
CA ASP A 225 9.91 3.01 -9.25
C ASP A 225 9.86 2.66 -10.74
N VAL A 226 10.69 1.71 -11.16
CA VAL A 226 10.68 1.14 -12.52
C VAL A 226 9.78 -0.08 -12.51
N ALA A 227 8.79 -0.09 -13.40
CA ALA A 227 7.76 -1.13 -13.47
C ALA A 227 7.41 -1.51 -14.90
N ARG A 228 6.61 -2.56 -15.06
CA ARG A 228 5.96 -2.92 -16.33
C ARG A 228 4.56 -3.49 -16.10
N PHE A 229 3.68 -3.32 -17.07
CA PHE A 229 2.43 -4.05 -17.10
C PHE A 229 2.68 -5.49 -17.57
N LEU A 230 2.07 -6.44 -16.88
CA LEU A 230 2.00 -7.84 -17.30
C LEU A 230 0.81 -8.04 -18.26
N PRO A 231 0.78 -9.16 -19.05
CA PRO A 231 -0.30 -9.42 -20.01
C PRO A 231 -1.70 -9.49 -19.39
N ASP A 232 -1.80 -9.83 -18.12
CA ASP A 232 -3.06 -9.91 -17.34
C ASP A 232 -3.48 -8.57 -16.72
N GLY A 233 -2.71 -7.50 -16.98
CA GLY A 233 -2.94 -6.15 -16.47
C GLY A 233 -2.41 -5.90 -15.06
N ASN A 234 -1.79 -6.89 -14.42
CA ASN A 234 -1.06 -6.66 -13.18
C ASN A 234 0.24 -5.87 -13.44
N ILE A 235 0.76 -5.24 -12.40
CA ILE A 235 2.02 -4.48 -12.47
C ILE A 235 3.11 -5.23 -11.70
N GLN A 236 4.29 -5.28 -12.30
CA GLN A 236 5.50 -5.82 -11.68
C GLN A 236 6.52 -4.71 -11.49
N ILE A 237 7.02 -4.54 -10.26
CA ILE A 237 8.17 -3.67 -9.96
C ILE A 237 9.44 -4.40 -10.39
N ILE A 238 10.29 -3.69 -11.10
CA ILE A 238 11.59 -4.17 -11.57
C ILE A 238 12.70 -3.63 -10.67
N GLY A 239 12.61 -2.38 -10.21
CA GLY A 239 13.59 -1.73 -9.37
C GLY A 239 13.27 -0.26 -9.13
N ARG A 240 14.29 0.53 -8.79
CA ARG A 240 14.18 1.99 -8.65
C ARG A 240 15.09 2.71 -9.64
N LYS A 241 14.70 3.95 -10.00
CA LYS A 241 15.53 4.88 -10.81
C LYS A 241 16.72 5.45 -10.02
N ASP A 242 16.55 5.53 -8.70
CA ASP A 242 17.54 6.04 -7.75
C ASP A 242 18.09 4.91 -6.86
N SER A 243 19.08 5.25 -6.03
CA SER A 243 19.69 4.33 -5.08
C SER A 243 18.90 4.17 -3.77
N GLN A 244 17.66 4.63 -3.71
CA GLN A 244 16.84 4.51 -2.51
C GLN A 244 16.49 3.05 -2.23
N VAL A 245 16.82 2.59 -1.03
CA VAL A 245 16.48 1.25 -0.51
C VAL A 245 15.50 1.43 0.64
N LYS A 246 14.36 0.75 0.58
CA LYS A 246 13.44 0.68 1.70
C LYS A 246 13.96 -0.34 2.71
N ILE A 247 14.19 0.08 3.95
CA ILE A 247 14.66 -0.78 5.04
C ILE A 247 13.58 -0.77 6.12
N ARG A 248 12.98 -1.92 6.37
CA ARG A 248 11.91 -2.14 7.37
C ARG A 248 10.64 -1.29 7.17
N GLY A 249 10.28 -1.09 5.94
CA GLY A 249 9.05 -0.36 5.57
C GLY A 249 9.20 1.14 5.50
#